data_bd5d0b17e16d8eebf4b6f241426d3706
#
_entry.id   bd5d0b17e16d8eebf4b6f241426d3706
#
_cell.length_a   1.000
_cell.length_b   1.000
_cell.length_c   1.000
_cell.angle_alpha   90.00
_cell.angle_beta   90.00
_cell.angle_gamma   90.00
#
_symmetry.space_group_name_H-M   'P 1'
#
loop_
_entity.id
_entity.type
_entity.pdbx_description
1 polymer ?
#
loop_
_entity_poly.entity_id
_entity_poly.type
_entity_poly.pdbx_seq_one_letter_code
_entity_poly.pdbx_strand_id
1 'polypeptide(L)' 'MPSTGYRYLVNRTDVRGGNTIVEGTRIGVHDVVGLIFNGSSIDDVVRSFPDLTRAQVYECLAYYEDHRAEIDSW' A
#
# COMPACT_ATOMS: atom_id res chain seq x y z
N MET A 1 -7.04 -16.68 2.67
CA MET A 1 -6.07 -15.59 2.62
C MET A 1 -6.29 -14.66 3.80
N PRO A 2 -5.23 -14.33 4.53
CA PRO A 2 -5.41 -13.47 5.71
C PRO A 2 -5.91 -12.08 5.32
N SER A 3 -6.90 -11.62 6.04
CA SER A 3 -7.42 -10.26 5.89
C SER A 3 -6.64 -9.33 6.80
N THR A 4 -6.36 -8.12 6.32
CA THR A 4 -5.73 -7.09 7.11
C THR A 4 -6.73 -6.27 7.91
N GLY A 5 -8.03 -6.51 7.69
CA GLY A 5 -9.08 -5.65 8.21
C GLY A 5 -9.36 -4.46 7.32
N TYR A 6 -8.60 -4.28 6.26
CA TYR A 6 -8.78 -3.21 5.28
C TYR A 6 -9.46 -3.78 4.04
N ARG A 7 -10.25 -2.94 3.38
CA ARG A 7 -11.08 -3.39 2.27
C ARG A 7 -10.25 -3.87 1.07
N TYR A 8 -9.15 -3.17 0.78
CA TYR A 8 -8.39 -3.40 -0.45
C TYR A 8 -7.02 -4.02 -0.20
N LEU A 9 -6.65 -4.24 1.04
CA LEU A 9 -5.28 -4.66 1.38
C LEU A 9 -5.29 -6.08 1.90
N VAL A 10 -4.32 -6.86 1.44
CA VAL A 10 -4.13 -8.25 1.89
C VAL A 10 -2.66 -8.48 2.18
N ASN A 11 -2.40 -9.43 3.06
CA ASN A 11 -1.04 -9.87 3.35
C ASN A 11 -0.80 -11.17 2.60
N ARG A 12 0.20 -11.18 1.71
CA ARG A 12 0.53 -12.31 0.87
C ARG A 12 1.96 -12.76 1.14
N THR A 13 2.12 -14.01 1.55
CA THR A 13 3.45 -14.55 1.82
C THR A 13 4.22 -14.89 0.56
N ASP A 14 3.53 -15.07 -0.56
CA ASP A 14 4.13 -15.41 -1.84
C ASP A 14 4.45 -14.18 -2.68
N VAL A 15 4.18 -12.98 -2.18
CA VAL A 15 4.42 -11.73 -2.90
C VAL A 15 5.14 -10.78 -1.96
N ARG A 16 6.22 -10.18 -2.45
CA ARG A 16 6.97 -9.15 -1.71
C ARG A 16 7.44 -9.62 -0.33
N GLY A 17 7.73 -10.92 -0.21
CA GLY A 17 8.24 -11.47 1.04
C GLY A 17 7.26 -11.45 2.19
N GLY A 18 5.97 -11.44 1.91
CA GLY A 18 4.94 -11.43 2.93
C GLY A 18 4.43 -10.05 3.29
N ASN A 19 4.89 -9.02 2.58
CA ASN A 19 4.43 -7.66 2.83
C ASN A 19 2.96 -7.50 2.43
N THR A 20 2.33 -6.48 3.02
CA THR A 20 0.95 -6.14 2.68
C THR A 20 0.91 -5.47 1.31
N ILE A 21 0.01 -5.92 0.47
CA ILE A 21 -0.15 -5.41 -0.89
C ILE A 21 -1.60 -5.02 -1.12
N VAL A 22 -1.82 -4.27 -2.21
CA VAL A 22 -3.17 -3.98 -2.69
C VAL A 22 -3.68 -5.24 -3.39
N GLU A 23 -4.84 -5.73 -2.99
CA GLU A 23 -5.42 -6.95 -3.54
C GLU A 23 -5.55 -6.86 -5.05
N GLY A 24 -5.21 -7.94 -5.74
CA GLY A 24 -5.26 -8.00 -7.18
C GLY A 24 -4.06 -7.40 -7.89
N THR A 25 -3.08 -6.90 -7.14
CA THR A 25 -1.86 -6.32 -7.71
C THR A 25 -0.64 -6.87 -6.99
N ARG A 26 0.54 -6.50 -7.50
CA ARG A 26 1.80 -6.75 -6.80
C ARG A 26 2.35 -5.49 -6.14
N ILE A 27 1.53 -4.46 -6.06
CA ILE A 27 1.93 -3.17 -5.51
C ILE A 27 1.83 -3.23 -4.00
N GLY A 28 2.94 -3.05 -3.31
CA GLY A 28 2.97 -3.05 -1.86
C GLY A 28 2.58 -1.71 -1.28
N VAL A 29 2.07 -1.73 -0.05
CA VAL A 29 1.76 -0.50 0.67
C VAL A 29 3.01 0.37 0.76
N HIS A 30 4.19 -0.22 1.00
CA HIS A 30 5.42 0.57 1.12
C HIS A 30 5.80 1.25 -0.19
N ASP A 31 5.42 0.71 -1.35
CA ASP A 31 5.68 1.38 -2.62
C ASP A 31 4.89 2.69 -2.71
N VAL A 32 3.63 2.64 -2.30
CA VAL A 32 2.76 3.82 -2.32
C VAL A 32 3.23 4.85 -1.30
N VAL A 33 3.50 4.40 -0.08
CA VAL A 33 3.94 5.28 0.99
C VAL A 33 5.28 5.95 0.62
N GLY A 34 6.18 5.19 0.01
CA GLY A 34 7.46 5.71 -0.43
C GLY A 34 7.33 6.86 -1.42
N LEU A 35 6.42 6.72 -2.39
CA LEU A 35 6.17 7.79 -3.35
C LEU A 35 5.64 9.04 -2.68
N ILE A 36 4.70 8.89 -1.75
CA ILE A 36 4.14 10.04 -1.03
C ILE A 36 5.24 10.75 -0.23
N PHE A 37 6.10 9.99 0.44
CA PHE A 37 7.18 10.57 1.22
C PHE A 37 8.22 11.27 0.35
N ASN A 38 8.34 10.86 -0.91
CA ASN A 38 9.24 11.51 -1.87
C ASN A 38 8.61 12.72 -2.55
N GLY A 39 7.42 13.12 -2.11
CA GLY A 39 6.80 14.35 -2.59
C GLY A 39 5.72 14.15 -3.64
N SER A 40 5.39 12.90 -3.99
CA SER A 40 4.32 12.63 -4.96
C SER A 40 2.96 12.92 -4.31
N SER A 41 2.05 13.46 -5.11
CA SER A 41 0.67 13.64 -4.69
C SER A 41 -0.11 12.34 -4.89
N ILE A 42 -1.33 12.30 -4.35
CA ILE A 42 -2.23 11.17 -4.58
C ILE A 42 -2.45 10.98 -6.08
N ASP A 43 -2.65 12.06 -6.81
CA ASP A 43 -2.84 11.98 -8.26
C ASP A 43 -1.61 11.43 -8.97
N ASP A 44 -0.42 11.80 -8.50
CA ASP A 44 0.83 11.28 -9.06
C ASP A 44 0.93 9.77 -8.86
N VAL A 45 0.55 9.29 -7.67
CA VAL A 45 0.59 7.86 -7.37
C VAL A 45 -0.37 7.09 -8.27
N VAL A 46 -1.59 7.59 -8.42
CA VAL A 46 -2.58 6.94 -9.29
C VAL A 46 -2.08 6.94 -10.74
N ARG A 47 -1.42 7.99 -11.15
CA ARG A 47 -0.85 8.06 -12.51
C ARG A 47 0.29 7.07 -12.69
N SER A 48 1.11 6.87 -11.66
CA SER A 48 2.23 5.92 -11.71
C SER A 48 1.74 4.47 -11.65
N PHE A 49 0.64 4.23 -10.95
CA PHE A 49 0.06 2.91 -10.80
C PHE A 49 -1.39 2.94 -11.29
N PRO A 50 -1.62 2.85 -12.61
CA PRO A 50 -2.97 2.98 -13.16
C PRO A 50 -3.97 1.93 -12.65
N ASP A 51 -3.47 0.82 -12.10
CA ASP A 51 -4.31 -0.22 -11.53
C ASP A 51 -4.89 0.17 -10.17
N LEU A 52 -4.41 1.26 -9.57
CA LEU A 52 -4.89 1.70 -8.26
C LEU A 52 -5.92 2.81 -8.42
N THR A 53 -6.93 2.75 -7.54
CA THR A 53 -7.87 3.85 -7.39
C THR A 53 -7.40 4.77 -6.28
N ARG A 54 -7.97 5.98 -6.23
CA ARG A 54 -7.66 6.91 -5.15
C ARG A 54 -8.03 6.31 -3.79
N ALA A 55 -9.15 5.57 -3.72
CA ALA A 55 -9.56 4.92 -2.48
C ALA A 55 -8.50 3.94 -2.00
N GLN A 56 -7.91 3.18 -2.91
CA GLN A 56 -6.85 2.24 -2.57
C GLN A 56 -5.60 2.94 -2.07
N VAL A 57 -5.25 4.08 -2.67
CA VAL A 57 -4.10 4.87 -2.23
C VAL A 57 -4.35 5.41 -0.82
N TYR A 58 -5.54 5.96 -0.57
CA TYR A 58 -5.89 6.45 0.76
C TYR A 58 -5.86 5.33 1.80
N GLU A 59 -6.29 4.14 1.42
CA GLU A 59 -6.25 3.01 2.34
C GLU A 59 -4.82 2.60 2.66
N CYS A 60 -3.91 2.67 1.69
CA CYS A 60 -2.49 2.44 1.95
C CYS A 60 -1.95 3.43 2.98
N LEU A 61 -2.34 4.69 2.88
CA LEU A 61 -1.91 5.71 3.83
C LEU A 61 -2.51 5.45 5.22
N ALA A 62 -3.77 5.03 5.28
CA ALA A 62 -4.40 4.67 6.55
C ALA A 62 -3.69 3.49 7.20
N TYR A 63 -3.35 2.48 6.41
CA TYR A 63 -2.60 1.34 6.88
C TYR A 63 -1.25 1.78 7.44
N TYR A 64 -0.56 2.66 6.73
CA TYR A 64 0.73 3.17 7.19
C TYR A 64 0.59 3.85 8.56
N GLU A 65 -0.41 4.71 8.70
CA GLU A 65 -0.61 5.43 9.97
C GLU A 65 -0.89 4.47 11.12
N ASP A 66 -1.66 3.40 10.86
CA ASP A 66 -1.97 2.42 11.89
C ASP A 66 -0.79 1.51 12.24
N HIS A 67 0.18 1.38 11.32
CA HIS A 67 1.29 0.44 11.47
C HIS A 67 2.65 1.12 11.29
N ARG A 68 2.76 2.37 11.71
CA ARG A 68 3.97 3.17 11.46
C ARG A 68 5.25 2.52 11.98
N ALA A 69 5.21 1.96 13.18
CA ALA A 69 6.40 1.35 13.76
C ALA A 69 6.89 0.16 12.93
N GLU A 70 5.95 -0.61 12.37
CA GLU A 70 6.27 -1.76 11.55
C GLU A 70 6.83 -1.32 10.19
N ILE A 71 6.17 -0.35 9.56
CA ILE A 71 6.52 0.08 8.22
C ILE A 71 7.82 0.88 8.23
N ASP A 72 8.04 1.70 9.24
CA ASP A 72 9.25 2.50 9.34
C ASP A 72 10.51 1.64 9.52
N SER A 73 10.34 0.36 9.86
CA SER A 73 11.45 -0.57 9.97
C SER A 73 11.79 -1.26 8.64
N TRP A 74 11.03 -1.03 7.61
CA TRP A 74 11.24 -1.65 6.28
C TRP A 74 12.51 -1.16 5.58
#